data_270753abe466033643c54383db0d69a1
#
_entry.id   270753abe466033643c54383db0d69a1
#
_cell.length_a   1.000
_cell.length_b   1.000
_cell.length_c   1.000
_cell.angle_alpha   90.00
_cell.angle_beta   90.00
_cell.angle_gamma   90.00
#
_symmetry.space_group_name_H-M   'P 1'
#
loop_
_entity.id
_entity.type
_entity.pdbx_description
1 polymer ?
#
loop_
_entity_poly.entity_id
_entity_poly.type
_entity_poly.pdbx_seq_one_letter_code
_entity_poly.pdbx_strand_id
1 'polypeptide(L)'
;MKKFLIAVAVAAMGTAAAAQDAAVGIWQTEVDDGAYAHITMSECGTAVCGVISRTFNSDGEYQSENIGKTLVIDMLPAGDGTYEGSVWRPSNDKIYLGKMQVAGNQLRLRGCIAGGLLCSSQDWVRIQ
;
A
#
# COMPACT_ATOMS: atom_id res chain seq x y z
N MET A 1 -30.76 -10.14 -54.16
CA MET A 1 -30.04 -10.53 -53.40
C MET A 1 -29.61 -9.81 -52.32
N LYS A 2 -29.68 -10.20 -51.20
CA LYS A 2 -29.42 -9.57 -50.12
C LYS A 2 -28.18 -9.84 -49.55
N LYS A 3 -27.48 -8.93 -49.21
CA LYS A 3 -26.34 -9.06 -48.62
C LYS A 3 -26.39 -8.81 -47.26
N PHE A 4 -26.10 -9.63 -46.41
CA PHE A 4 -26.06 -9.39 -45.04
C PHE A 4 -24.74 -9.03 -44.65
N LEU A 5 -24.52 -7.86 -44.36
CA LEU A 5 -23.45 -7.44 -43.62
C LEU A 5 -23.66 -7.76 -42.24
N ILE A 6 -23.17 -8.78 -41.82
CA ILE A 6 -23.02 -9.03 -40.45
C ILE A 6 -21.92 -8.14 -40.02
N ALA A 7 -22.23 -7.04 -39.58
CA ALA A 7 -21.34 -6.33 -38.75
C ALA A 7 -21.14 -7.18 -37.53
N VAL A 8 -20.17 -7.96 -37.58
CA VAL A 8 -19.65 -8.49 -36.34
C VAL A 8 -19.15 -7.30 -35.61
N ALA A 9 -19.98 -6.81 -34.79
CA ALA A 9 -19.53 -6.01 -33.71
C ALA A 9 -18.62 -6.93 -32.92
N VAL A 10 -17.42 -6.94 -33.26
CA VAL A 10 -16.45 -7.34 -32.32
C VAL A 10 -16.58 -6.33 -31.24
N ALA A 11 -17.42 -6.63 -30.32
CA ALA A 11 -17.28 -6.05 -29.03
C ALA A 11 -15.85 -6.27 -28.70
N ALA A 12 -15.07 -5.27 -28.86
CA ALA A 12 -13.78 -5.24 -28.25
C ALA A 12 -14.07 -5.43 -26.79
N MET A 13 -14.05 -6.65 -26.39
CA MET A 13 -13.94 -6.96 -25.03
C MET A 13 -12.60 -6.48 -24.67
N GLY A 14 -12.49 -5.20 -24.59
CA GLY A 14 -11.47 -4.67 -23.80
C GLY A 14 -11.60 -5.33 -22.46
N THR A 15 -10.82 -6.31 -22.21
CA THR A 15 -10.50 -6.64 -20.87
C THR A 15 -10.12 -5.33 -20.24
N ALA A 16 -11.06 -4.74 -19.59
CA ALA A 16 -10.74 -3.71 -18.67
C ALA A 16 -9.73 -4.37 -17.72
N ALA A 17 -8.46 -4.12 -17.99
CA ALA A 17 -7.47 -4.40 -16.99
C ALA A 17 -7.99 -3.72 -15.75
N ALA A 18 -8.36 -4.51 -14.75
CA ALA A 18 -8.76 -3.96 -13.48
C ALA A 18 -7.67 -2.95 -13.10
N ALA A 19 -8.06 -1.72 -12.92
CA ALA A 19 -7.14 -0.69 -12.50
C ALA A 19 -6.46 -1.19 -11.24
N GLN A 20 -5.13 -1.14 -11.22
CA GLN A 20 -4.36 -1.47 -10.06
C GLN A 20 -4.81 -0.60 -8.92
N ASP A 21 -4.90 -1.14 -7.73
CA ASP A 21 -5.24 -0.37 -6.53
C ASP A 21 -4.26 0.80 -6.39
N ALA A 22 -4.77 1.95 -6.01
CA ALA A 22 -3.98 3.18 -5.88
C ALA A 22 -2.84 3.06 -4.87
N ALA A 23 -2.94 2.15 -3.91
CA ALA A 23 -1.89 1.92 -2.92
C ALA A 23 -0.77 1.01 -3.42
N VAL A 24 -0.96 0.30 -4.52
CA VAL A 24 0.07 -0.61 -5.04
C VAL A 24 1.23 0.19 -5.61
N GLY A 25 2.45 -0.24 -5.31
CA GLY A 25 3.67 0.42 -5.73
C GLY A 25 4.72 0.38 -4.64
N ILE A 26 5.73 1.21 -4.76
CA ILE A 26 6.79 1.32 -3.76
C ILE A 26 6.71 2.68 -3.09
N TRP A 27 6.71 2.68 -1.78
CA TRP A 27 6.56 3.87 -0.95
C TRP A 27 7.75 4.03 -0.02
N GLN A 28 8.17 5.27 0.20
CA GLN A 28 9.21 5.59 1.15
C GLN A 28 8.58 6.11 2.42
N THR A 29 8.96 5.52 3.55
CA THR A 29 8.45 5.91 4.87
C THR A 29 9.14 7.18 5.37
N GLU A 30 8.56 7.81 6.38
CA GLU A 30 9.29 8.80 7.16
C GLU A 30 10.36 8.11 8.00
N VAL A 31 11.30 8.90 8.49
CA VAL A 31 12.30 8.40 9.42
C VAL A 31 11.64 8.09 10.75
N ASP A 32 11.83 6.88 11.26
CA ASP A 32 11.38 6.45 12.56
C ASP A 32 12.54 5.71 13.24
N ASP A 33 12.93 6.18 14.41
CA ASP A 33 14.05 5.59 15.16
C ASP A 33 15.36 5.56 14.35
N GLY A 34 15.63 6.65 13.64
CA GLY A 34 16.88 6.82 12.86
C GLY A 34 16.94 6.07 11.54
N ALA A 35 15.85 5.45 11.12
CA ALA A 35 15.81 4.66 9.89
C ALA A 35 14.53 4.90 9.10
N TYR A 36 14.60 4.68 7.80
CA TYR A 36 13.44 4.65 6.94
C TYR A 36 13.53 3.45 5.99
N ALA A 37 12.45 3.18 5.31
CA ALA A 37 12.37 2.00 4.47
C ALA A 37 11.61 2.30 3.17
N HIS A 38 11.83 1.44 2.19
CA HIS A 38 10.93 1.33 1.05
C HIS A 38 10.01 0.15 1.31
N ILE A 39 8.72 0.40 1.14
CA ILE A 39 7.68 -0.59 1.33
C ILE A 39 7.09 -0.92 -0.02
N THR A 40 7.16 -2.19 -0.39
CA THR A 40 6.52 -2.67 -1.61
C THR A 40 5.11 -3.09 -1.27
N MET A 41 4.14 -2.35 -1.80
CA MET A 41 2.72 -2.60 -1.59
C MET A 41 2.17 -3.40 -2.76
N SER A 42 1.43 -4.44 -2.45
CA SER A 42 0.82 -5.30 -3.44
C SER A 42 -0.56 -5.76 -2.97
N GLU A 43 -1.35 -6.26 -3.90
CA GLU A 43 -2.64 -6.82 -3.55
C GLU A 43 -2.44 -8.17 -2.87
N CYS A 44 -3.14 -8.38 -1.76
CA CYS A 44 -3.18 -9.64 -1.03
C CYS A 44 -4.64 -10.02 -0.83
N GLY A 45 -5.19 -10.79 -1.78
CA GLY A 45 -6.63 -11.04 -1.84
C GLY A 45 -7.36 -9.76 -2.18
N THR A 46 -8.37 -9.39 -1.40
CA THR A 46 -9.12 -8.14 -1.58
C THR A 46 -8.50 -6.97 -0.82
N ALA A 47 -7.43 -7.22 -0.10
CA ALA A 47 -6.72 -6.23 0.70
C ALA A 47 -5.43 -5.81 0.02
N VAL A 48 -4.73 -4.85 0.63
CA VAL A 48 -3.38 -4.43 0.23
C VAL A 48 -2.44 -4.75 1.39
N CYS A 49 -1.29 -5.33 1.06
CA CYS A 49 -0.24 -5.65 2.03
C CYS A 49 1.06 -4.98 1.61
N GLY A 50 1.89 -4.63 2.58
CA GLY A 50 3.16 -3.99 2.32
C GLY A 50 4.31 -4.69 3.01
N VAL A 51 5.37 -4.96 2.26
CA VAL A 51 6.55 -5.68 2.73
C VAL A 51 7.74 -4.74 2.70
N ILE A 52 8.56 -4.78 3.73
CA ILE A 52 9.80 -4.01 3.78
C ILE A 52 10.75 -4.59 2.73
N SER A 53 11.09 -3.77 1.72
CA SER A 53 11.94 -4.22 0.61
C SER A 53 13.34 -3.65 0.64
N ARG A 54 13.51 -2.44 1.17
CA ARG A 54 14.83 -1.80 1.32
C ARG A 54 14.84 -0.98 2.60
N THR A 55 15.98 -0.90 3.23
CA THR A 55 16.14 -0.17 4.49
C THR A 55 17.33 0.78 4.44
N PHE A 56 17.19 1.93 5.09
CA PHE A 56 18.16 3.02 5.05
C PHE A 56 18.33 3.62 6.46
N ASN A 57 19.54 4.00 6.78
CA ASN A 57 19.84 4.76 7.99
C ASN A 57 20.73 5.96 7.63
N SER A 58 21.33 6.63 8.62
CA SER A 58 22.17 7.80 8.38
C SER A 58 23.41 7.50 7.55
N ASP A 59 23.84 6.24 7.49
CA ASP A 59 25.00 5.83 6.70
C ASP A 59 24.63 5.36 5.29
N GLY A 60 23.36 5.34 4.95
CA GLY A 60 22.85 4.91 3.66
C GLY A 60 22.07 3.61 3.72
N GLU A 61 21.99 2.93 2.59
CA GLU A 61 21.25 1.66 2.51
C GLU A 61 21.99 0.57 3.27
N TYR A 62 21.24 -0.24 4.02
CA TYR A 62 21.80 -1.35 4.77
C TYR A 62 20.84 -2.55 4.76
N GLN A 63 21.37 -3.73 5.10
CA GLN A 63 20.59 -4.94 5.12
C GLN A 63 20.03 -5.17 6.53
N SER A 64 18.81 -4.70 6.77
CA SER A 64 18.11 -4.97 8.02
C SER A 64 17.57 -6.39 8.05
N GLU A 65 17.52 -6.97 9.25
CA GLU A 65 16.84 -8.24 9.43
C GLU A 65 15.33 -8.14 9.19
N ASN A 66 14.81 -6.93 9.09
CA ASN A 66 13.38 -6.69 8.85
C ASN A 66 12.99 -6.75 7.37
N ILE A 67 13.97 -6.80 6.46
CA ILE A 67 13.67 -6.94 5.03
C ILE A 67 12.91 -8.24 4.80
N GLY A 68 11.81 -8.17 4.06
CA GLY A 68 10.92 -9.30 3.80
C GLY A 68 9.76 -9.43 4.78
N LYS A 69 9.76 -8.67 5.87
CA LYS A 69 8.66 -8.71 6.84
C LYS A 69 7.51 -7.81 6.39
N THR A 70 6.29 -8.23 6.71
CA THR A 70 5.09 -7.47 6.36
C THR A 70 4.88 -6.37 7.39
N LEU A 71 4.85 -5.12 6.94
CA LEU A 71 4.61 -3.97 7.78
C LEU A 71 3.16 -3.51 7.70
N VAL A 72 2.60 -3.47 6.49
CA VAL A 72 1.20 -3.11 6.25
C VAL A 72 0.44 -4.40 6.06
N ILE A 73 -0.54 -4.65 6.92
CA ILE A 73 -1.19 -5.95 7.03
C ILE A 73 -2.67 -5.81 6.69
N ASP A 74 -3.07 -6.50 5.62
CA ASP A 74 -4.49 -6.65 5.24
C ASP A 74 -5.28 -5.33 5.28
N MET A 75 -4.80 -4.31 4.61
CA MET A 75 -5.49 -3.04 4.49
C MET A 75 -6.65 -3.17 3.52
N LEU A 76 -7.85 -3.19 4.04
CA LEU A 76 -9.07 -3.29 3.24
C LEU A 76 -9.55 -1.92 2.81
N PRO A 77 -9.90 -1.74 1.54
CA PRO A 77 -10.46 -0.48 1.08
C PRO A 77 -11.74 -0.13 1.83
N ALA A 78 -11.83 1.12 2.28
CA ALA A 78 -12.97 1.64 3.01
C ALA A 78 -13.66 2.79 2.28
N GLY A 79 -13.30 3.03 1.02
CA GLY A 79 -13.86 4.09 0.18
C GLY A 79 -13.04 5.37 0.21
N ASP A 80 -13.12 6.14 -0.86
CA ASP A 80 -12.46 7.46 -0.99
C ASP A 80 -10.94 7.45 -0.74
N GLY A 81 -10.27 6.39 -1.18
CA GLY A 81 -8.82 6.26 -1.01
C GLY A 81 -8.39 5.92 0.41
N THR A 82 -9.32 5.51 1.26
CA THR A 82 -9.04 5.11 2.64
C THR A 82 -9.03 3.59 2.78
N TYR A 83 -8.27 3.12 3.76
CA TYR A 83 -8.10 1.69 4.05
C TYR A 83 -8.04 1.49 5.55
N GLU A 84 -8.43 0.30 5.98
CA GLU A 84 -8.34 -0.07 7.38
C GLU A 84 -7.85 -1.52 7.52
N GLY A 85 -6.94 -1.74 8.41
CA GLY A 85 -6.32 -3.03 8.66
C GLY A 85 -5.40 -2.96 9.86
N SER A 86 -4.19 -3.47 9.70
CA SER A 86 -3.20 -3.47 10.79
C SER A 86 -1.85 -2.99 10.28
N VAL A 87 -1.03 -2.48 11.19
CA VAL A 87 0.34 -2.06 10.89
C VAL A 87 1.28 -2.55 11.98
N TRP A 88 2.40 -3.11 11.57
CA TRP A 88 3.46 -3.54 12.46
C TRP A 88 4.53 -2.45 12.56
N ARG A 89 4.92 -2.11 13.78
CA ARG A 89 5.99 -1.15 14.02
C ARG A 89 7.26 -1.90 14.44
N PRO A 90 8.30 -1.89 13.59
CA PRO A 90 9.53 -2.63 13.91
C PRO A 90 10.22 -2.18 15.18
N SER A 91 10.22 -0.88 15.48
CA SER A 91 10.99 -0.34 16.59
C SER A 91 10.52 -0.83 17.97
N ASN A 92 9.27 -1.23 18.11
CA ASN A 92 8.75 -1.76 19.36
C ASN A 92 8.09 -3.15 19.23
N ASP A 93 8.11 -3.71 18.01
CA ASP A 93 7.53 -5.03 17.68
C ASP A 93 6.05 -5.16 18.07
N LYS A 94 5.29 -4.09 17.88
CA LYS A 94 3.85 -4.10 18.17
C LYS A 94 3.04 -3.94 16.89
N ILE A 95 1.85 -4.54 16.92
CA ILE A 95 0.86 -4.40 15.84
C ILE A 95 -0.24 -3.47 16.33
N TYR A 96 -0.57 -2.49 15.50
CA TYR A 96 -1.57 -1.49 15.78
C TYR A 96 -2.73 -1.61 14.82
N LEU A 97 -3.90 -1.11 15.20
CA LEU A 97 -4.97 -0.86 14.26
C LEU A 97 -4.40 0.13 13.22
N GLY A 98 -4.45 -0.23 11.95
CA GLY A 98 -3.91 0.56 10.87
C GLY A 98 -4.99 1.26 10.10
N LYS A 99 -4.79 2.54 9.82
CA LYS A 99 -5.61 3.30 8.89
C LYS A 99 -4.69 3.95 7.87
N MET A 100 -5.14 3.98 6.63
CA MET A 100 -4.31 4.48 5.56
C MET A 100 -5.16 5.31 4.61
N GLN A 101 -4.59 6.38 4.09
CA GLN A 101 -5.24 7.20 3.09
C GLN A 101 -4.25 7.48 1.97
N VAL A 102 -4.66 7.21 0.74
CA VAL A 102 -3.83 7.41 -0.45
C VAL A 102 -4.41 8.52 -1.30
N ALA A 103 -3.58 9.48 -1.66
CA ALA A 103 -3.94 10.56 -2.54
C ALA A 103 -2.78 10.80 -3.52
N GLY A 104 -2.87 10.22 -4.73
CA GLY A 104 -1.82 10.32 -5.74
C GLY A 104 -0.51 9.69 -5.26
N ASN A 105 0.52 10.50 -5.13
CA ASN A 105 1.85 10.05 -4.73
C ASN A 105 2.13 10.22 -3.23
N GLN A 106 1.07 10.48 -2.46
CA GLN A 106 1.17 10.59 -1.01
C GLN A 106 0.30 9.57 -0.32
N LEU A 107 0.79 9.05 0.77
CA LEU A 107 0.08 8.07 1.59
C LEU A 107 0.25 8.46 3.05
N ARG A 108 -0.86 8.60 3.77
CA ARG A 108 -0.81 8.80 5.22
C ARG A 108 -1.15 7.50 5.90
N LEU A 109 -0.23 7.00 6.70
CA LEU A 109 -0.41 5.80 7.51
C LEU A 109 -0.61 6.21 8.96
N ARG A 110 -1.61 5.61 9.60
CA ARG A 110 -1.86 5.81 11.03
C ARG A 110 -1.81 4.48 11.75
N GLY A 111 -1.09 4.46 12.85
CA GLY A 111 -1.16 3.37 13.80
C GLY A 111 -1.92 3.84 15.02
N CYS A 112 -2.97 3.13 15.41
CA CYS A 112 -3.92 3.57 16.41
C CYS A 112 -4.04 2.60 17.57
N ILE A 113 -4.32 3.13 18.75
CA ILE A 113 -4.66 2.38 19.96
C ILE A 113 -6.03 2.86 20.46
N ALA A 114 -6.50 2.27 21.55
CA ALA A 114 -7.76 2.63 22.20
C ALA A 114 -8.95 2.64 21.24
N GLY A 115 -9.06 1.57 20.41
CA GLY A 115 -10.17 1.44 19.47
C GLY A 115 -10.16 2.45 18.34
N GLY A 116 -9.00 3.03 18.03
CA GLY A 116 -8.87 4.01 16.95
C GLY A 116 -8.95 5.45 17.41
N LEU A 117 -9.01 5.69 18.72
CA LEU A 117 -9.13 7.05 19.25
C LEU A 117 -7.81 7.81 19.30
N LEU A 118 -6.69 7.11 19.50
CA LEU A 118 -5.38 7.72 19.59
C LEU A 118 -4.51 7.16 18.47
N CYS A 119 -4.08 8.02 17.56
CA CYS A 119 -3.31 7.63 16.39
C CYS A 119 -2.03 8.43 16.26
N SER A 120 -0.96 7.75 15.83
CA SER A 120 0.25 8.39 15.32
C SER A 120 0.26 8.25 13.82
N SER A 121 0.67 9.29 13.11
CA SER A 121 0.65 9.30 11.64
C SER A 121 2.05 9.44 11.08
N GLN A 122 2.24 8.85 9.91
CA GLN A 122 3.38 9.10 9.03
C GLN A 122 2.88 9.43 7.65
N ASP A 123 3.59 10.30 6.96
CA ASP A 123 3.33 10.59 5.54
C ASP A 123 4.42 9.91 4.72
N TRP A 124 4.01 9.03 3.83
CA TRP A 124 4.90 8.32 2.91
C TRP A 124 4.79 8.91 1.52
N VAL A 125 5.85 8.81 0.76
CA VAL A 125 5.88 9.29 -0.63
C VAL A 125 6.09 8.14 -1.58
N ARG A 126 5.41 8.20 -2.73
CA ARG A 126 5.56 7.17 -3.75
C ARG A 126 6.90 7.29 -4.43
N ILE A 127 7.62 6.17 -4.51
CA ILE A 127 8.88 6.07 -5.24
C ILE A 127 8.62 5.48 -6.62
N GLN A 128 7.72 4.53 -6.68
CA GLN A 128 7.46 3.86 -7.94
C GLN A 128 6.05 3.25 -8.03
#